data_37f59ab56875123fdd8d808f240ed3e1
#
_entry.id   37f59ab56875123fdd8d808f240ed3e1
#
_cell.length_a   1.000
_cell.length_b   1.000
_cell.length_c   1.000
_cell.angle_alpha   90.00
_cell.angle_beta   90.00
_cell.angle_gamma   90.00
#
_symmetry.space_group_name_H-M   'P 1'
#
loop_
_entity.id
_entity.type
_entity.pdbx_description
1 polymer ?
#
loop_
_entity_poly.entity_id
_entity_poly.type
_entity_poly.pdbx_seq_one_letter_code
_entity_poly.pdbx_strand_id
1 'polypeptide(L)'
;ITRRGTVTYYIDSEAFASGIWGREHFTLTGHRNGDRVLRAYCELDDEPALIRDVIQRVDAAFHPQDCLVRLTDGGVFKGSTWYHITDDEMTYEGLTSEQGRISGQATIDRTIRGFGTHALNSDAWLVARFDRSLGPRQHTFRNNPLTSLDHRGATGPSLVCSEATTIEYFGEEAVTVPAGTFQCYHFAYVVIASHHPVYH
;
A
#
# COMPACT_ATOMS: atom_id res chain seq x y z
N ILE A 1 -9.70 -19.43 2.01
CA ILE A 1 -8.29 -19.80 1.74
C ILE A 1 -7.42 -18.74 2.41
N THR A 2 -6.40 -19.20 3.17
CA THR A 2 -5.46 -18.29 3.83
C THR A 2 -4.05 -18.58 3.32
N ARG A 3 -3.31 -17.52 2.99
CA ARG A 3 -1.89 -17.55 2.63
C ARG A 3 -1.10 -16.64 3.55
N ARG A 4 0.15 -17.00 3.84
CA ARG A 4 1.07 -16.23 4.69
C ARG A 4 2.44 -16.19 4.04
N GLY A 5 3.15 -15.10 4.30
CA GLY A 5 4.51 -14.94 3.79
C GLY A 5 5.19 -13.71 4.37
N THR A 6 6.39 -13.48 3.86
CA THR A 6 7.18 -12.30 4.15
C THR A 6 7.68 -11.73 2.84
N VAL A 7 7.51 -10.43 2.64
CA VAL A 7 8.15 -9.65 1.59
C VAL A 7 9.35 -8.96 2.22
N THR A 8 10.50 -8.98 1.54
CA THR A 8 11.69 -8.21 1.93
C THR A 8 11.77 -6.97 1.05
N TYR A 9 11.92 -5.81 1.66
CA TYR A 9 12.11 -4.56 0.96
C TYR A 9 13.60 -4.36 0.68
N TYR A 10 13.93 -4.13 -0.57
CA TYR A 10 15.29 -3.80 -0.98
C TYR A 10 15.35 -2.35 -1.43
N ILE A 11 16.45 -1.70 -1.10
CA ILE A 11 16.76 -0.35 -1.55
C ILE A 11 18.21 -0.30 -2.00
N ASP A 12 18.45 0.36 -3.13
CA ASP A 12 19.79 0.68 -3.59
C ASP A 12 20.26 1.97 -2.89
N SER A 13 20.88 1.79 -1.73
CA SER A 13 21.34 2.89 -0.89
C SER A 13 22.58 2.50 -0.11
N GLU A 14 23.55 3.40 -0.02
CA GLU A 14 24.74 3.23 0.82
C GLU A 14 24.43 3.10 2.32
N ALA A 15 23.28 3.60 2.76
CA ALA A 15 22.81 3.50 4.15
C ALA A 15 22.49 2.06 4.58
N PHE A 16 22.23 1.17 3.61
CA PHE A 16 21.87 -0.23 3.86
C PHE A 16 22.82 -1.16 3.11
N ALA A 17 23.95 -1.46 3.72
CA ALA A 17 25.00 -2.30 3.11
C ALA A 17 24.52 -3.71 2.68
N SER A 18 23.44 -4.23 3.29
CA SER A 18 22.76 -5.46 2.89
C SER A 18 21.80 -5.29 1.72
N GLY A 19 21.50 -4.05 1.34
CA GLY A 19 20.40 -3.70 0.43
C GLY A 19 19.01 -3.95 1.01
N ILE A 20 18.88 -4.48 2.23
CA ILE A 20 17.59 -4.72 2.89
C ILE A 20 17.21 -3.46 3.66
N TRP A 21 16.06 -2.89 3.30
CA TRP A 21 15.48 -1.73 3.96
C TRP A 21 14.41 -2.09 5.00
N GLY A 22 13.83 -3.27 4.88
CA GLY A 22 12.79 -3.72 5.81
C GLY A 22 12.08 -4.97 5.34
N ARG A 23 10.95 -5.25 5.98
CA ARG A 23 10.14 -6.43 5.68
C ARG A 23 8.68 -6.22 5.98
N GLU A 24 7.84 -7.00 5.29
CA GLU A 24 6.40 -7.05 5.53
C GLU A 24 5.99 -8.50 5.76
N HIS A 25 5.51 -8.79 6.96
CA HIS A 25 4.89 -10.07 7.28
C HIS A 25 3.40 -9.99 6.98
N PHE A 26 2.88 -10.87 6.14
CA PHE A 26 1.50 -10.77 5.73
C PHE A 26 0.69 -12.05 5.93
N THR A 27 -0.61 -11.87 6.10
CA THR A 27 -1.63 -12.91 5.98
C THR A 27 -2.71 -12.42 5.04
N LEU A 28 -2.94 -13.15 3.95
CA LEU A 28 -3.99 -12.90 2.98
C LEU A 28 -5.09 -13.95 3.15
N THR A 29 -6.33 -13.51 3.38
CA THR A 29 -7.49 -14.39 3.55
C THR A 29 -8.52 -14.11 2.46
N GLY A 30 -8.87 -15.13 1.67
CA GLY A 30 -10.00 -15.08 0.74
C GLY A 30 -11.26 -15.63 1.41
N HIS A 31 -12.33 -14.86 1.35
CA HIS A 31 -13.65 -15.20 1.88
C HIS A 31 -14.56 -15.87 0.83
N ARG A 32 -15.66 -16.47 1.27
CA ARG A 32 -16.57 -17.21 0.38
C ARG A 32 -17.34 -16.30 -0.59
N ASN A 33 -17.58 -15.06 -0.22
CA ASN A 33 -18.20 -14.04 -1.06
C ASN A 33 -17.26 -13.41 -2.10
N GLY A 34 -15.98 -13.84 -2.12
CA GLY A 34 -14.96 -13.32 -3.01
C GLY A 34 -14.10 -12.19 -2.41
N ASP A 35 -14.52 -11.61 -1.29
CA ASP A 35 -13.72 -10.59 -0.60
C ASP A 35 -12.36 -11.14 -0.18
N ARG A 36 -11.39 -10.25 -0.08
CA ARG A 36 -10.04 -10.54 0.40
C ARG A 36 -9.67 -9.61 1.54
N VAL A 37 -9.05 -10.15 2.57
CA VAL A 37 -8.52 -9.37 3.69
C VAL A 37 -7.01 -9.60 3.78
N LEU A 38 -6.27 -8.50 3.72
CA LEU A 38 -4.85 -8.42 4.03
C LEU A 38 -4.68 -8.03 5.50
N ARG A 39 -3.76 -8.70 6.19
CA ARG A 39 -3.11 -8.23 7.42
C ARG A 39 -1.64 -8.17 7.15
N ALA A 40 -1.06 -6.99 7.24
CA ALA A 40 0.36 -6.75 7.03
C ALA A 40 0.97 -6.09 8.26
N TYR A 41 2.12 -6.60 8.67
CA TYR A 41 2.99 -5.99 9.68
C TYR A 41 4.29 -5.62 8.99
N CYS A 42 4.51 -4.31 8.83
CA CYS A 42 5.65 -3.76 8.09
C CYS A 42 6.67 -3.19 9.08
N GLU A 43 7.93 -3.52 8.87
CA GLU A 43 9.08 -2.98 9.59
C GLU A 43 10.03 -2.34 8.59
N LEU A 44 10.33 -1.06 8.75
CA LEU A 44 11.40 -0.37 8.03
C LEU A 44 12.56 -0.15 8.99
N ASP A 45 13.75 -0.58 8.57
CA ASP A 45 14.99 -0.55 9.36
C ASP A 45 15.70 0.82 9.27
N ASP A 46 14.93 1.90 9.05
CA ASP A 46 15.42 3.29 9.07
C ASP A 46 15.82 3.75 10.47
N GLU A 47 16.47 4.92 10.51
CA GLU A 47 16.68 5.67 11.76
C GLU A 47 15.88 6.99 11.70
N PRO A 48 14.80 7.10 12.46
CA PRO A 48 14.22 6.10 13.38
C PRO A 48 13.47 4.97 12.64
N ALA A 49 13.45 3.76 13.25
CA ALA A 49 12.74 2.59 12.72
C ALA A 49 11.22 2.82 12.70
N LEU A 50 10.58 2.38 11.64
CA LEU A 50 9.13 2.55 11.46
C LEU A 50 8.42 1.20 11.48
N ILE A 51 7.33 1.11 12.24
CA ILE A 51 6.44 -0.04 12.29
C ILE A 51 5.05 0.39 11.82
N ARG A 52 4.46 -0.40 10.93
CA ARG A 52 3.11 -0.18 10.43
C ARG A 52 2.31 -1.48 10.45
N ASP A 53 1.14 -1.43 11.09
CA ASP A 53 0.11 -2.45 10.96
C ASP A 53 -0.94 -1.99 9.96
N VAL A 54 -1.30 -2.88 9.02
CA VAL A 54 -2.37 -2.65 8.04
C VAL A 54 -3.33 -3.82 8.07
N ILE A 55 -4.63 -3.51 8.15
CA ILE A 55 -5.69 -4.47 7.89
C ILE A 55 -6.56 -3.86 6.80
N GLN A 56 -6.57 -4.43 5.60
CA GLN A 56 -7.34 -3.91 4.48
C GLN A 56 -8.23 -4.99 3.89
N ARG A 57 -9.47 -4.61 3.57
CA ARG A 57 -10.42 -5.45 2.85
C ARG A 57 -10.70 -4.87 1.47
N VAL A 58 -10.75 -5.76 0.47
CA VAL A 58 -11.21 -5.47 -0.88
C VAL A 58 -12.30 -6.46 -1.26
N ASP A 59 -13.17 -6.07 -2.18
CA ASP A 59 -14.17 -6.96 -2.76
C ASP A 59 -13.56 -7.96 -3.77
N ALA A 60 -14.39 -8.76 -4.42
CA ALA A 60 -13.99 -9.74 -5.42
C ALA A 60 -13.33 -9.10 -6.66
N ALA A 61 -13.62 -7.84 -6.95
CA ALA A 61 -13.06 -7.06 -8.07
C ALA A 61 -11.87 -6.18 -7.64
N PHE A 62 -11.38 -6.35 -6.42
CA PHE A 62 -10.29 -5.57 -5.80
C PHE A 62 -10.62 -4.09 -5.56
N HIS A 63 -11.91 -3.72 -5.42
CA HIS A 63 -12.24 -2.40 -4.90
C HIS A 63 -12.02 -2.35 -3.40
N PRO A 64 -11.31 -1.34 -2.89
CA PRO A 64 -11.12 -1.18 -1.45
C PRO A 64 -12.48 -0.93 -0.76
N GLN A 65 -12.66 -1.54 0.41
CA GLN A 65 -13.92 -1.47 1.19
C GLN A 65 -13.67 -0.83 2.56
N ASP A 66 -12.65 -1.28 3.24
CA ASP A 66 -12.20 -0.70 4.51
C ASP A 66 -10.72 -0.94 4.75
N CYS A 67 -10.13 -0.11 5.60
CA CYS A 67 -8.75 -0.23 6.00
C CYS A 67 -8.54 0.29 7.43
N LEU A 68 -7.73 -0.39 8.22
CA LEU A 68 -7.16 0.08 9.46
C LEU A 68 -5.65 0.20 9.30
N VAL A 69 -5.11 1.36 9.66
CA VAL A 69 -3.65 1.59 9.70
C VAL A 69 -3.26 2.08 11.09
N ARG A 70 -2.22 1.46 11.67
CA ARG A 70 -1.57 1.90 12.89
C ARG A 70 -0.09 2.13 12.62
N LEU A 71 0.44 3.23 13.13
CA LEU A 71 1.80 3.69 12.86
C LEU A 71 2.55 3.98 14.15
N THR A 72 3.79 3.47 14.21
CA THR A 72 4.81 3.77 15.23
C THR A 72 6.10 4.15 14.53
N ASP A 73 6.73 5.24 14.93
CA ASP A 73 7.99 5.74 14.36
C ASP A 73 8.96 6.01 15.51
N GLY A 74 10.15 5.39 15.48
CA GLY A 74 11.14 5.48 16.55
C GLY A 74 10.63 4.95 17.90
N GLY A 75 9.75 3.95 17.91
CA GLY A 75 9.12 3.44 19.12
C GLY A 75 8.03 4.35 19.69
N VAL A 76 7.68 5.45 19.03
CA VAL A 76 6.65 6.40 19.45
C VAL A 76 5.38 6.19 18.61
N PHE A 77 4.24 6.04 19.29
CA PHE A 77 2.94 5.98 18.62
C PHE A 77 2.68 7.27 17.84
N LYS A 78 2.38 7.15 16.55
CA LYS A 78 2.05 8.28 15.66
C LYS A 78 0.55 8.38 15.42
N GLY A 79 -0.13 7.26 15.24
CA GLY A 79 -1.57 7.28 15.03
C GLY A 79 -2.15 5.90 14.73
N SER A 80 -3.49 5.85 14.76
CA SER A 80 -4.29 4.72 14.31
C SER A 80 -5.57 5.26 13.71
N THR A 81 -5.86 4.90 12.46
CA THR A 81 -7.01 5.41 11.71
C THR A 81 -7.70 4.27 10.97
N TRP A 82 -9.01 4.25 11.07
CA TRP A 82 -9.88 3.39 10.29
C TRP A 82 -10.50 4.19 9.15
N TYR A 83 -10.58 3.57 7.98
CA TYR A 83 -11.14 4.10 6.75
C TYR A 83 -12.26 3.20 6.29
N HIS A 84 -13.39 3.79 5.94
CA HIS A 84 -14.51 3.11 5.29
C HIS A 84 -14.69 3.70 3.89
N ILE A 85 -14.83 2.83 2.88
CA ILE A 85 -14.79 3.20 1.48
C ILE A 85 -16.01 2.63 0.79
N THR A 86 -16.80 3.51 0.19
CA THR A 86 -17.94 3.17 -0.65
C THR A 86 -17.64 3.47 -2.11
N ASP A 87 -18.64 3.43 -2.98
CA ASP A 87 -18.47 3.74 -4.40
C ASP A 87 -18.17 5.22 -4.68
N ASP A 88 -18.59 6.12 -3.80
CA ASP A 88 -18.59 7.56 -4.01
C ASP A 88 -18.05 8.38 -2.81
N GLU A 89 -17.80 7.72 -1.69
CA GLU A 89 -17.33 8.39 -0.48
C GLU A 89 -16.30 7.54 0.27
N MET A 90 -15.34 8.23 0.86
CA MET A 90 -14.43 7.70 1.86
C MET A 90 -14.58 8.48 3.15
N THR A 91 -14.88 7.78 4.25
CA THR A 91 -14.88 8.34 5.60
C THR A 91 -13.70 7.78 6.40
N TYR A 92 -13.22 8.55 7.37
CA TYR A 92 -12.18 8.09 8.28
C TYR A 92 -12.39 8.60 9.69
N GLU A 93 -11.97 7.78 10.64
CA GLU A 93 -11.91 8.12 12.07
C GLU A 93 -10.63 7.58 12.68
N GLY A 94 -9.98 8.38 13.53
CA GLY A 94 -8.71 7.97 14.11
C GLY A 94 -8.24 8.82 15.27
N LEU A 95 -7.07 8.47 15.75
CA LEU A 95 -6.30 9.18 16.75
C LEU A 95 -4.87 9.31 16.26
N THR A 96 -4.35 10.54 16.23
CA THR A 96 -2.92 10.77 15.98
C THR A 96 -2.28 11.45 17.19
N SER A 97 -0.98 11.22 17.37
CA SER A 97 -0.23 11.86 18.46
C SER A 97 -0.13 13.38 18.29
N GLU A 98 -0.23 13.85 17.06
CA GLU A 98 -0.06 15.26 16.71
C GLU A 98 -1.37 16.06 16.82
N GLN A 99 -2.50 15.50 16.35
CA GLN A 99 -3.78 16.21 16.24
C GLN A 99 -4.82 15.71 17.23
N GLY A 100 -4.55 14.61 17.97
CA GLY A 100 -5.55 13.94 18.79
C GLY A 100 -6.56 13.20 17.92
N ARG A 101 -7.85 13.26 18.28
CA ARG A 101 -8.93 12.61 17.52
C ARG A 101 -9.12 13.32 16.18
N ILE A 102 -9.10 12.54 15.11
CA ILE A 102 -9.36 13.00 13.74
C ILE A 102 -10.55 12.27 13.14
N SER A 103 -11.31 12.97 12.31
CA SER A 103 -12.35 12.36 11.48
C SER A 103 -12.62 13.24 10.27
N GLY A 104 -13.13 12.66 9.21
CA GLY A 104 -13.52 13.41 8.02
C GLY A 104 -14.11 12.51 6.95
N GLN A 105 -14.45 13.15 5.83
CA GLN A 105 -14.97 12.49 4.65
C GLN A 105 -14.41 13.15 3.40
N ALA A 106 -14.30 12.39 2.33
CA ALA A 106 -13.94 12.85 1.01
C ALA A 106 -14.83 12.16 -0.03
N THR A 107 -15.32 12.94 -1.00
CA THR A 107 -15.94 12.36 -2.19
C THR A 107 -14.85 11.70 -3.02
N ILE A 108 -15.12 10.48 -3.45
CA ILE A 108 -14.21 9.72 -4.30
C ILE A 108 -14.91 9.37 -5.62
N ASP A 109 -14.13 9.21 -6.67
CA ASP A 109 -14.63 8.76 -7.95
C ASP A 109 -14.62 7.22 -7.97
N ARG A 110 -15.67 6.60 -8.51
CA ARG A 110 -15.76 5.14 -8.77
C ARG A 110 -14.58 4.60 -9.61
N THR A 111 -13.84 5.47 -10.27
CA THR A 111 -12.62 5.11 -11.00
C THR A 111 -11.42 4.90 -10.09
N ILE A 112 -11.52 5.19 -8.77
CA ILE A 112 -10.46 4.90 -7.80
C ILE A 112 -10.08 3.43 -7.90
N ARG A 113 -8.81 3.21 -8.20
CA ARG A 113 -8.24 1.89 -8.44
C ARG A 113 -7.76 1.21 -7.18
N GLY A 114 -7.42 1.98 -6.13
CA GLY A 114 -6.91 1.46 -4.89
C GLY A 114 -6.87 2.49 -3.76
N PHE A 115 -6.31 2.09 -2.65
CA PHE A 115 -6.05 2.92 -1.49
C PHE A 115 -4.63 2.64 -1.00
N GLY A 116 -3.76 3.66 -1.03
CA GLY A 116 -2.34 3.53 -0.69
C GLY A 116 -2.12 3.49 0.81
N THR A 117 -1.52 2.41 1.29
CA THR A 117 -1.25 2.19 2.72
C THR A 117 0.23 2.11 3.05
N HIS A 118 1.09 2.18 2.03
CA HIS A 118 2.54 1.93 2.13
C HIS A 118 2.91 0.50 2.57
N ALA A 119 1.97 -0.45 2.48
CA ALA A 119 2.25 -1.87 2.58
C ALA A 119 2.26 -2.45 1.16
N LEU A 120 3.36 -3.07 0.72
CA LEU A 120 3.52 -3.52 -0.67
C LEU A 120 2.41 -4.48 -1.12
N ASN A 121 1.96 -5.39 -0.23
CA ASN A 121 0.85 -6.27 -0.56
C ASN A 121 -0.48 -5.53 -0.75
N SER A 122 -0.69 -4.42 -0.06
CA SER A 122 -1.85 -3.54 -0.27
C SER A 122 -1.73 -2.79 -1.59
N ASP A 123 -0.56 -2.23 -1.85
CA ASP A 123 -0.29 -1.45 -3.07
C ASP A 123 -0.37 -2.34 -4.32
N ALA A 124 0.02 -3.62 -4.23
CA ALA A 124 -0.16 -4.60 -5.30
C ALA A 124 -1.63 -4.80 -5.72
N TRP A 125 -2.60 -4.50 -4.86
CA TRP A 125 -4.01 -4.57 -5.24
C TRP A 125 -4.44 -3.45 -6.21
N LEU A 126 -3.74 -2.33 -6.23
CA LEU A 126 -3.96 -1.29 -7.24
C LEU A 126 -3.65 -1.82 -8.65
N VAL A 127 -2.56 -2.59 -8.79
CA VAL A 127 -2.18 -3.17 -10.09
C VAL A 127 -3.05 -4.36 -10.50
N ALA A 128 -3.77 -5.00 -9.57
CA ALA A 128 -4.68 -6.10 -9.88
C ALA A 128 -5.80 -5.68 -10.85
N ARG A 129 -6.14 -4.39 -10.87
CA ARG A 129 -7.17 -3.80 -11.77
C ARG A 129 -6.56 -3.14 -13.01
N PHE A 130 -5.27 -3.24 -13.22
CA PHE A 130 -4.61 -2.70 -14.41
C PHE A 130 -5.00 -3.54 -15.64
N ASP A 131 -5.36 -2.88 -16.73
CA ASP A 131 -5.69 -3.56 -17.99
C ASP A 131 -4.40 -3.97 -18.72
N ARG A 132 -3.98 -5.22 -18.53
CA ARG A 132 -2.79 -5.81 -19.13
C ARG A 132 -2.97 -6.19 -20.60
N SER A 133 -4.21 -6.24 -21.10
CA SER A 133 -4.49 -6.62 -22.50
C SER A 133 -3.88 -5.66 -23.51
N LEU A 134 -3.59 -4.44 -23.09
CA LEU A 134 -2.97 -3.39 -23.90
C LEU A 134 -1.43 -3.47 -23.96
N GLY A 135 -0.84 -4.51 -23.35
CA GLY A 135 0.61 -4.71 -23.31
C GLY A 135 1.35 -3.75 -22.37
N PRO A 136 2.70 -3.80 -22.39
CA PRO A 136 3.55 -2.93 -21.56
C PRO A 136 3.29 -1.46 -21.84
N ARG A 137 3.05 -0.68 -20.76
CA ARG A 137 2.74 0.76 -20.84
C ARG A 137 2.72 1.41 -19.48
N GLN A 138 2.80 2.73 -19.47
CA GLN A 138 2.49 3.56 -18.30
C GLN A 138 1.01 3.96 -18.28
N HIS A 139 0.47 4.09 -17.07
CA HIS A 139 -0.84 4.68 -16.83
C HIS A 139 -0.82 5.54 -15.58
N THR A 140 -1.38 6.75 -15.69
CA THR A 140 -1.46 7.69 -14.57
C THR A 140 -2.89 7.74 -14.04
N PHE A 141 -3.03 7.51 -12.74
CA PHE A 141 -4.24 7.69 -11.96
C PHE A 141 -4.16 9.02 -11.23
N ARG A 142 -5.25 9.78 -11.22
CA ARG A 142 -5.33 11.06 -10.51
C ARG A 142 -6.13 10.92 -9.22
N ASN A 143 -5.81 11.77 -8.25
CA ASN A 143 -6.50 11.85 -6.95
C ASN A 143 -6.56 10.50 -6.22
N ASN A 144 -5.47 9.72 -6.29
CA ASN A 144 -5.42 8.44 -5.62
C ASN A 144 -5.32 8.65 -4.10
N PRO A 145 -6.29 8.15 -3.30
CA PRO A 145 -6.27 8.31 -1.85
C PRO A 145 -5.21 7.42 -1.20
N LEU A 146 -4.54 7.97 -0.20
CA LEU A 146 -3.52 7.27 0.58
C LEU A 146 -3.44 7.81 2.01
N THR A 147 -2.73 7.08 2.87
CA THR A 147 -2.63 7.40 4.30
C THR A 147 -1.58 8.47 4.61
N SER A 148 -0.65 8.72 3.70
CA SER A 148 0.46 9.67 3.86
C SER A 148 1.07 10.01 2.49
N LEU A 149 1.59 11.23 2.31
CA LEU A 149 2.41 11.60 1.14
C LEU A 149 3.91 11.37 1.37
N ASP A 150 4.31 11.09 2.60
CA ASP A 150 5.68 10.72 2.92
C ASP A 150 6.01 9.33 2.36
N HIS A 151 7.16 9.17 1.70
CA HIS A 151 7.53 7.92 1.03
C HIS A 151 7.68 6.73 1.99
N ARG A 152 8.03 6.99 3.25
CA ARG A 152 8.04 5.97 4.31
C ARG A 152 6.64 5.72 4.87
N GLY A 153 5.67 6.61 4.57
CA GLY A 153 4.36 6.63 5.21
C GLY A 153 4.44 7.04 6.68
N ALA A 154 5.44 7.84 7.07
CA ALA A 154 5.72 8.20 8.46
C ALA A 154 4.83 9.33 9.01
N THR A 155 4.12 10.03 8.15
CA THR A 155 3.17 11.09 8.54
C THR A 155 1.73 10.56 8.59
N GLY A 156 1.01 10.87 9.65
CA GLY A 156 -0.38 10.42 9.83
C GLY A 156 -0.47 9.22 10.79
N PRO A 157 -1.32 8.21 10.51
CA PRO A 157 -2.13 7.99 9.30
C PRO A 157 -3.32 8.96 9.20
N SER A 158 -3.44 9.64 8.07
CA SER A 158 -4.52 10.57 7.72
C SER A 158 -5.13 10.20 6.36
N LEU A 159 -6.07 10.99 5.85
CA LEU A 159 -6.51 10.86 4.47
C LEU A 159 -5.90 11.98 3.64
N VAL A 160 -5.10 11.62 2.67
CA VAL A 160 -4.50 12.53 1.69
C VAL A 160 -4.73 11.97 0.28
N CYS A 161 -4.64 12.82 -0.74
CA CYS A 161 -4.73 12.38 -2.12
C CYS A 161 -3.44 12.73 -2.85
N SER A 162 -2.89 11.77 -3.57
CA SER A 162 -1.84 12.02 -4.55
C SER A 162 -2.44 12.68 -5.78
N GLU A 163 -1.86 13.79 -6.25
CA GLU A 163 -2.29 14.43 -7.50
C GLU A 163 -2.19 13.48 -8.69
N ALA A 164 -1.15 12.65 -8.70
CA ALA A 164 -0.91 11.65 -9.73
C ALA A 164 -0.15 10.45 -9.16
N THR A 165 -0.63 9.25 -9.48
CA THR A 165 0.09 8.00 -9.26
C THR A 165 0.28 7.34 -10.62
N THR A 166 1.52 7.18 -11.06
CA THR A 166 1.84 6.54 -12.34
C THR A 166 2.38 5.15 -12.08
N ILE A 167 1.78 4.17 -12.74
CA ILE A 167 2.20 2.77 -12.74
C ILE A 167 2.70 2.43 -14.13
N GLU A 168 3.82 1.73 -14.20
CA GLU A 168 4.36 1.15 -15.41
C GLU A 168 4.23 -0.37 -15.36
N TYR A 169 3.68 -0.95 -16.42
CA TYR A 169 3.63 -2.39 -16.64
C TYR A 169 4.72 -2.78 -17.65
N PHE A 170 5.62 -3.68 -17.27
CA PHE A 170 6.74 -4.13 -18.11
C PHE A 170 6.47 -5.46 -18.84
N GLY A 171 5.42 -6.18 -18.45
CA GLY A 171 5.10 -7.48 -19.00
C GLY A 171 5.19 -8.61 -17.96
N GLU A 172 5.42 -9.82 -18.47
CA GLU A 172 5.55 -11.02 -17.63
C GLU A 172 7.02 -11.42 -17.52
N GLU A 173 7.43 -11.84 -16.33
CA GLU A 173 8.75 -12.37 -16.08
C GLU A 173 8.76 -13.49 -15.05
N ALA A 174 9.79 -14.32 -15.05
CA ALA A 174 10.01 -15.35 -14.05
C ALA A 174 10.84 -14.78 -12.89
N VAL A 175 10.28 -14.77 -11.70
CA VAL A 175 10.95 -14.32 -10.46
C VAL A 175 11.27 -15.51 -9.58
N THR A 176 12.54 -15.67 -9.21
CA THR A 176 13.00 -16.71 -8.28
C THR A 176 13.30 -16.11 -6.92
N VAL A 177 12.64 -16.64 -5.91
CA VAL A 177 12.79 -16.28 -4.50
C VAL A 177 12.97 -17.54 -3.66
N PRO A 178 13.34 -17.48 -2.37
CA PRO A 178 13.47 -18.69 -1.52
C PRO A 178 12.23 -19.58 -1.50
N ALA A 179 11.04 -19.01 -1.74
CA ALA A 179 9.77 -19.77 -1.78
C ALA A 179 9.55 -20.53 -3.10
N GLY A 180 10.34 -20.27 -4.15
CA GLY A 180 10.22 -20.92 -5.46
C GLY A 180 10.37 -19.96 -6.63
N THR A 181 10.11 -20.47 -7.85
CA THR A 181 10.07 -19.66 -9.07
C THR A 181 8.63 -19.46 -9.51
N PHE A 182 8.27 -18.21 -9.79
CA PHE A 182 6.90 -17.79 -10.13
C PHE A 182 6.89 -16.99 -11.41
N GLN A 183 5.90 -17.23 -12.28
CA GLN A 183 5.59 -16.31 -13.38
C GLN A 183 4.81 -15.12 -12.79
N CYS A 184 5.35 -13.93 -12.93
CA CYS A 184 4.84 -12.71 -12.34
C CYS A 184 4.55 -11.67 -13.42
N TYR A 185 3.57 -10.79 -13.14
CA TYR A 185 3.42 -9.53 -13.86
C TYR A 185 4.31 -8.50 -13.21
N HIS A 186 5.20 -7.89 -13.98
CA HIS A 186 6.13 -6.88 -13.49
C HIS A 186 5.52 -5.49 -13.60
N PHE A 187 5.42 -4.80 -12.47
CA PHE A 187 4.95 -3.42 -12.38
C PHE A 187 5.94 -2.58 -11.57
N ALA A 188 6.00 -1.29 -11.88
CA ALA A 188 6.63 -0.30 -11.02
C ALA A 188 5.69 0.87 -10.74
N TYR A 189 5.81 1.43 -9.55
CA TYR A 189 5.28 2.75 -9.23
C TYR A 189 6.37 3.77 -9.57
N VAL A 190 6.15 4.55 -10.62
CA VAL A 190 7.16 5.50 -11.15
C VAL A 190 6.90 6.95 -10.73
N VAL A 191 5.66 7.27 -10.36
CA VAL A 191 5.29 8.56 -9.75
C VAL A 191 4.18 8.33 -8.74
N ILE A 192 4.37 8.73 -7.48
CA ILE A 192 3.31 8.73 -6.46
C ILE A 192 3.13 10.15 -5.92
N ALA A 193 4.23 10.84 -5.63
CA ALA A 193 4.31 12.22 -5.18
C ALA A 193 5.70 12.75 -5.52
N SER A 194 5.93 14.05 -5.32
CA SER A 194 7.29 14.60 -5.42
C SER A 194 8.22 13.88 -4.43
N HIS A 195 9.38 13.45 -4.89
CA HIS A 195 10.43 12.78 -4.10
C HIS A 195 10.12 11.34 -3.64
N HIS A 196 9.05 10.71 -4.13
CA HIS A 196 8.84 9.29 -3.88
C HIS A 196 9.78 8.45 -4.76
N PRO A 197 10.55 7.48 -4.20
CA PRO A 197 11.38 6.62 -5.01
C PRO A 197 10.54 5.71 -5.92
N VAL A 198 11.09 5.33 -7.06
CA VAL A 198 10.52 4.27 -7.89
C VAL A 198 10.66 2.95 -7.15
N TYR A 199 9.61 2.13 -7.13
CA TYR A 199 9.67 0.77 -6.59
C TYR A 199 8.88 -0.22 -7.45
N HIS A 200 9.38 -1.48 -7.43
CA HIS A 200 8.89 -2.59 -8.24
C HIS A 200 8.20 -3.65 -7.40
#